data_8d3c7c3ed08132fb26729226558bac3c
#
_entry.id   8d3c7c3ed08132fb26729226558bac3c
#
_cell.length_a   1.000
_cell.length_b   1.000
_cell.length_c   1.000
_cell.angle_alpha   90.00
_cell.angle_beta   90.00
_cell.angle_gamma   90.00
#
_symmetry.space_group_name_H-M   'P 1'
#
loop_
_entity.id
_entity.type
_entity.pdbx_description
1 polymer ?
#
loop_
_entity_poly.entity_id
_entity_poly.type
_entity_poly.pdbx_seq_one_letter_code
_entity_poly.pdbx_strand_id
1 'polypeptide(L)'
;MENRINHIIARVLSGESSSDDILSLSEWLNENEKNRDEFRRLKNYWDTDVAFKHSVAPAFSADKLQQKINVQRRQTARRQLWRNAIPLIAAACLLFIFSTALFLYNTNDRISEHYTLLTDEHTSNFTMEDGTIITLNKNSRLSYSDKYGKDSRNVKLEGEAYFEVAKDKRKPFIVHTEGMQVRVHGTKFNVASPDGAAESRVSLMEGSVSLETRAGLVFLKPGEIAVYD
;
A
#
# COMPACT_ATOMS: atom_id res chain seq x y z
N MET A 1 9.49 -25.61 -48.41
CA MET A 1 10.30 -25.52 -47.18
C MET A 1 11.73 -26.00 -47.38
N GLU A 2 11.95 -27.08 -48.10
CA GLU A 2 13.25 -27.71 -48.35
C GLU A 2 14.31 -26.77 -49.02
N ASN A 3 13.91 -25.98 -50.04
CA ASN A 3 14.81 -25.03 -50.68
C ASN A 3 15.35 -23.91 -49.77
N ARG A 4 14.59 -23.50 -48.77
CA ARG A 4 14.99 -22.43 -47.85
C ARG A 4 16.03 -22.91 -46.84
N ILE A 5 15.87 -24.13 -46.32
CA ILE A 5 16.81 -24.69 -45.35
C ILE A 5 18.17 -25.00 -46.01
N ASN A 6 18.18 -25.49 -47.27
CA ASN A 6 19.40 -25.75 -48.00
C ASN A 6 20.22 -24.45 -48.23
N HIS A 7 19.56 -23.32 -48.49
CA HIS A 7 20.23 -22.01 -48.59
C HIS A 7 20.83 -21.57 -47.23
N ILE A 8 20.14 -21.82 -46.14
CA ILE A 8 20.62 -21.51 -44.78
C ILE A 8 21.85 -22.38 -44.48
N ILE A 9 21.76 -23.68 -44.74
CA ILE A 9 22.90 -24.61 -44.58
C ILE A 9 24.12 -24.16 -45.38
N ALA A 10 23.94 -23.78 -46.65
CA ALA A 10 25.03 -23.31 -47.52
C ALA A 10 25.69 -22.05 -46.92
N ARG A 11 24.92 -21.05 -46.46
CA ARG A 11 25.47 -19.83 -45.84
C ARG A 11 26.17 -20.12 -44.50
N VAL A 12 25.65 -21.06 -43.71
CA VAL A 12 26.31 -21.45 -42.48
C VAL A 12 27.66 -22.16 -42.77
N LEU A 13 27.69 -23.03 -43.75
CA LEU A 13 28.91 -23.75 -44.14
C LEU A 13 29.94 -22.84 -44.81
N SER A 14 29.50 -21.82 -45.57
CA SER A 14 30.39 -20.81 -46.19
C SER A 14 30.91 -19.76 -45.21
N GLY A 15 30.34 -19.66 -44.00
CA GLY A 15 30.69 -18.65 -43.01
C GLY A 15 29.99 -17.30 -43.18
N GLU A 16 29.03 -17.18 -44.13
CA GLU A 16 28.26 -15.96 -44.44
C GLU A 16 26.88 -15.90 -43.75
N SER A 17 26.69 -16.66 -42.68
CA SER A 17 25.41 -16.78 -41.99
C SER A 17 25.08 -15.59 -41.10
N SER A 18 23.81 -15.18 -41.12
CA SER A 18 23.24 -14.23 -40.14
C SER A 18 22.87 -14.94 -38.84
N SER A 19 22.57 -14.16 -37.77
CA SER A 19 22.09 -14.69 -36.52
C SER A 19 20.75 -15.43 -36.66
N ASP A 20 19.89 -14.97 -37.56
CA ASP A 20 18.58 -15.59 -37.84
C ASP A 20 18.73 -16.93 -38.62
N ASP A 21 19.74 -17.04 -39.48
CA ASP A 21 20.06 -18.29 -40.15
C ASP A 21 20.51 -19.38 -39.18
N ILE A 22 21.30 -19.00 -38.18
CA ILE A 22 21.78 -19.91 -37.13
C ILE A 22 20.62 -20.40 -36.26
N LEU A 23 19.67 -19.53 -35.91
CA LEU A 23 18.49 -19.90 -35.18
C LEU A 23 17.58 -20.85 -35.94
N SER A 24 17.29 -20.52 -37.22
CA SER A 24 16.47 -21.35 -38.10
C SER A 24 17.08 -22.74 -38.34
N LEU A 25 18.39 -22.80 -38.49
CA LEU A 25 19.11 -24.07 -38.62
C LEU A 25 19.04 -24.89 -37.31
N SER A 26 19.18 -24.23 -36.17
CA SER A 26 19.11 -24.87 -34.85
C SER A 26 17.73 -25.45 -34.60
N GLU A 27 16.66 -24.76 -34.94
CA GLU A 27 15.27 -25.22 -34.82
C GLU A 27 15.07 -26.47 -35.73
N TRP A 28 15.45 -26.39 -36.99
CA TRP A 28 15.33 -27.49 -37.91
C TRP A 28 16.13 -28.73 -37.50
N LEU A 29 17.34 -28.58 -36.93
CA LEU A 29 18.13 -29.68 -36.38
C LEU A 29 17.51 -30.34 -35.15
N ASN A 30 16.71 -29.59 -34.39
CA ASN A 30 16.04 -30.10 -33.21
C ASN A 30 14.67 -30.74 -33.51
N GLU A 31 14.10 -30.58 -34.69
CA GLU A 31 12.81 -31.16 -35.06
C GLU A 31 12.87 -32.69 -35.12
N ASN A 32 13.90 -33.25 -35.74
CA ASN A 32 14.05 -34.71 -35.83
C ASN A 32 15.50 -35.15 -36.11
N GLU A 33 15.77 -36.43 -35.86
CA GLU A 33 17.09 -37.02 -36.03
C GLU A 33 17.53 -37.11 -37.52
N LYS A 34 16.58 -37.25 -38.47
CA LYS A 34 16.85 -37.27 -39.91
C LYS A 34 17.48 -35.95 -40.39
N ASN A 35 17.03 -34.83 -39.85
CA ASN A 35 17.57 -33.50 -40.18
C ASN A 35 19.04 -33.39 -39.72
N ARG A 36 19.41 -33.97 -38.60
CA ARG A 36 20.78 -34.02 -38.09
C ARG A 36 21.68 -34.88 -39.01
N ASP A 37 21.16 -36.02 -39.51
CA ASP A 37 21.89 -36.89 -40.40
C ASP A 37 22.07 -36.25 -41.77
N GLU A 38 21.06 -35.54 -42.26
CA GLU A 38 21.14 -34.80 -43.53
C GLU A 38 22.16 -33.66 -43.45
N PHE A 39 22.12 -32.88 -42.38
CA PHE A 39 23.13 -31.84 -42.14
C PHE A 39 24.53 -32.41 -42.03
N ARG A 40 24.71 -33.58 -41.39
CA ARG A 40 26.00 -34.25 -41.26
C ARG A 40 26.55 -34.73 -42.64
N ARG A 41 25.67 -35.23 -43.53
CA ARG A 41 26.01 -35.61 -44.87
C ARG A 41 26.43 -34.40 -45.73
N LEU A 42 25.66 -33.32 -45.71
CA LEU A 42 25.94 -32.08 -46.41
C LEU A 42 27.24 -31.43 -45.94
N LYS A 43 27.46 -31.44 -44.63
CA LYS A 43 28.72 -30.95 -44.05
C LYS A 43 29.92 -31.79 -44.47
N ASN A 44 29.83 -33.10 -44.45
CA ASN A 44 30.90 -33.99 -44.88
C ASN A 44 31.21 -33.80 -46.38
N TYR A 45 30.16 -33.65 -47.23
CA TYR A 45 30.33 -33.34 -48.63
C TYR A 45 31.04 -32.00 -48.84
N TRP A 46 30.64 -30.96 -48.13
CA TRP A 46 31.25 -29.62 -48.16
C TRP A 46 32.70 -29.65 -47.72
N ASP A 47 33.02 -30.30 -46.63
CA ASP A 47 34.37 -30.44 -46.09
C ASP A 47 35.29 -31.21 -47.06
N THR A 48 34.76 -32.17 -47.81
CA THR A 48 35.48 -32.94 -48.83
C THR A 48 35.73 -32.12 -50.12
N ASP A 49 34.75 -31.34 -50.58
CA ASP A 49 34.85 -30.52 -51.81
C ASP A 49 35.72 -29.29 -51.56
N VAL A 50 35.69 -28.69 -50.41
CA VAL A 50 36.53 -27.54 -50.05
C VAL A 50 37.99 -27.94 -49.80
N ALA A 51 38.24 -29.17 -49.32
CA ALA A 51 39.60 -29.69 -49.16
C ALA A 51 40.34 -29.79 -50.55
N PHE A 52 39.57 -29.88 -51.61
CA PHE A 52 40.13 -29.88 -52.96
C PHE A 52 40.36 -28.46 -53.55
N LYS A 53 39.72 -27.43 -53.03
CA LYS A 53 39.75 -26.11 -53.63
C LYS A 53 40.54 -25.02 -52.90
N HIS A 54 40.66 -25.08 -51.57
CA HIS A 54 41.47 -24.09 -50.83
C HIS A 54 41.90 -24.65 -49.48
N SER A 55 43.16 -24.63 -49.21
CA SER A 55 43.73 -24.81 -47.85
C SER A 55 43.49 -23.56 -47.02
N VAL A 56 42.40 -23.42 -46.39
CA VAL A 56 42.13 -22.64 -45.20
C VAL A 56 40.60 -22.38 -45.11
N ALA A 57 39.85 -23.36 -44.68
CA ALA A 57 38.57 -23.04 -44.05
C ALA A 57 38.73 -23.13 -42.52
N PRO A 58 38.31 -22.15 -41.74
CA PRO A 58 38.35 -22.27 -40.30
C PRO A 58 37.49 -23.47 -39.92
N ALA A 59 38.09 -24.41 -39.17
CA ALA A 59 37.39 -25.59 -38.67
C ALA A 59 36.09 -25.19 -37.96
N PHE A 60 34.95 -25.54 -38.57
CA PHE A 60 33.65 -25.30 -38.02
C PHE A 60 33.48 -26.18 -36.78
N SER A 61 33.64 -25.62 -35.63
CA SER A 61 33.46 -26.34 -34.34
C SER A 61 32.00 -26.22 -33.92
N ALA A 62 31.30 -27.36 -33.85
CA ALA A 62 29.93 -27.47 -33.32
C ALA A 62 29.82 -26.87 -31.91
N ASP A 63 30.91 -26.95 -31.13
CA ASP A 63 31.00 -26.35 -29.79
C ASP A 63 30.86 -24.82 -29.77
N LYS A 64 31.45 -24.14 -30.78
CA LYS A 64 31.30 -22.68 -30.88
C LYS A 64 29.88 -22.23 -31.23
N LEU A 65 29.14 -23.06 -31.97
CA LEU A 65 27.71 -22.84 -32.25
C LEU A 65 26.86 -23.06 -31.01
N GLN A 66 27.04 -24.16 -30.30
CA GLN A 66 26.37 -24.44 -29.05
C GLN A 66 26.62 -23.31 -28.04
N GLN A 67 27.82 -22.80 -27.95
CA GLN A 67 28.19 -21.73 -27.04
C GLN A 67 27.48 -20.41 -27.38
N LYS A 68 27.41 -20.04 -28.66
CA LYS A 68 26.68 -18.83 -29.12
C LYS A 68 25.16 -18.94 -28.86
N ILE A 69 24.57 -20.10 -29.17
CA ILE A 69 23.13 -20.36 -28.90
C ILE A 69 22.82 -20.26 -27.41
N ASN A 70 23.64 -20.82 -26.53
CA ASN A 70 23.44 -20.80 -25.09
C ASN A 70 23.56 -19.39 -24.49
N VAL A 71 24.47 -18.55 -25.05
CA VAL A 71 24.61 -17.16 -24.62
C VAL A 71 23.39 -16.34 -25.03
N GLN A 72 22.87 -16.51 -26.25
CA GLN A 72 21.66 -15.79 -26.67
C GLN A 72 20.40 -16.22 -25.92
N ARG A 73 20.19 -17.52 -25.65
CA ARG A 73 19.08 -18.02 -24.85
C ARG A 73 19.09 -17.46 -23.44
N ARG A 74 20.26 -17.31 -22.80
CA ARG A 74 20.39 -16.71 -21.47
C ARG A 74 20.07 -15.21 -21.48
N GLN A 75 20.40 -14.49 -22.54
CA GLN A 75 20.11 -13.05 -22.63
C GLN A 75 18.62 -12.76 -22.87
N THR A 76 17.97 -13.55 -23.73
CA THR A 76 16.54 -13.39 -24.01
C THR A 76 15.67 -13.80 -22.80
N ALA A 77 16.00 -14.90 -22.13
CA ALA A 77 15.31 -15.32 -20.92
C ALA A 77 15.42 -14.28 -19.79
N ARG A 78 16.61 -13.69 -19.60
CA ARG A 78 16.79 -12.59 -18.64
C ARG A 78 15.95 -11.37 -18.99
N ARG A 79 15.93 -10.93 -20.25
CA ARG A 79 15.12 -9.78 -20.68
C ARG A 79 13.61 -10.03 -20.49
N GLN A 80 13.15 -11.24 -20.73
CA GLN A 80 11.74 -11.60 -20.57
C GLN A 80 11.34 -11.64 -19.09
N LEU A 81 12.20 -12.15 -18.21
CA LEU A 81 11.99 -12.12 -16.75
C LEU A 81 11.93 -10.67 -16.23
N TRP A 82 12.82 -9.79 -16.69
CA TRP A 82 12.81 -8.38 -16.28
C TRP A 82 11.57 -7.63 -16.79
N ARG A 83 11.13 -7.88 -18.03
CA ARG A 83 9.90 -7.27 -18.57
C ARG A 83 8.65 -7.64 -17.78
N ASN A 84 8.58 -8.84 -17.26
CA ASN A 84 7.45 -9.30 -16.45
C ASN A 84 7.57 -8.89 -14.97
N ALA A 85 8.80 -8.71 -14.46
CA ALA A 85 9.05 -8.29 -13.09
C ALA A 85 8.82 -6.78 -12.86
N ILE A 86 9.14 -5.93 -13.85
CA ILE A 86 8.98 -4.47 -13.74
C ILE A 86 7.54 -4.06 -13.36
N PRO A 87 6.46 -4.53 -14.03
CA PRO A 87 5.11 -4.14 -13.67
C PRO A 87 4.69 -4.64 -12.28
N LEU A 88 5.18 -5.81 -11.85
CA LEU A 88 4.91 -6.35 -10.51
C LEU A 88 5.59 -5.51 -9.43
N ILE A 89 6.84 -5.10 -9.65
CA ILE A 89 7.58 -4.22 -8.72
C ILE A 89 6.89 -2.85 -8.66
N ALA A 90 6.48 -2.28 -9.79
CA ALA A 90 5.75 -1.02 -9.83
C ALA A 90 4.42 -1.09 -9.07
N ALA A 91 3.65 -2.17 -9.23
CA ALA A 91 2.41 -2.39 -8.49
C ALA A 91 2.67 -2.53 -6.98
N ALA A 92 3.71 -3.26 -6.57
CA ALA A 92 4.10 -3.39 -5.17
C ALA A 92 4.52 -2.04 -4.56
N CYS A 93 5.27 -1.22 -5.30
CA CYS A 93 5.64 0.14 -4.86
C CYS A 93 4.41 1.04 -4.70
N LEU A 94 3.45 0.99 -5.62
CA LEU A 94 2.20 1.77 -5.52
C LEU A 94 1.36 1.32 -4.32
N LEU A 95 1.23 0.01 -4.08
CA LEU A 95 0.55 -0.51 -2.90
C LEU A 95 1.26 -0.11 -1.60
N PHE A 96 2.58 -0.11 -1.57
CA PHE A 96 3.35 0.33 -0.41
C PHE A 96 3.16 1.83 -0.16
N ILE A 97 3.22 2.67 -1.19
CA ILE A 97 2.97 4.12 -1.08
C ILE A 97 1.52 4.37 -0.62
N PHE A 98 0.54 3.66 -1.19
CA PHE A 98 -0.86 3.79 -0.78
C PHE A 98 -1.08 3.34 0.67
N SER A 99 -0.48 2.21 1.08
CA SER A 99 -0.54 1.71 2.46
C SER A 99 0.11 2.68 3.45
N THR A 100 1.28 3.24 3.11
CA THR A 100 1.94 4.24 3.96
C THR A 100 1.15 5.54 4.02
N ALA A 101 0.57 6.00 2.92
CA ALA A 101 -0.29 7.17 2.90
C ALA A 101 -1.55 6.95 3.75
N LEU A 102 -2.19 5.79 3.64
CA LEU A 102 -3.35 5.42 4.47
C LEU A 102 -2.99 5.30 5.96
N PHE A 103 -1.81 4.73 6.26
CA PHE A 103 -1.29 4.66 7.63
C PHE A 103 -1.05 6.07 8.21
N LEU A 104 -0.40 6.96 7.47
CA LEU A 104 -0.16 8.34 7.88
C LEU A 104 -1.46 9.13 8.02
N TYR A 105 -2.43 8.90 7.14
CA TYR A 105 -3.76 9.52 7.23
C TYR A 105 -4.47 9.08 8.52
N ASN A 106 -4.44 7.80 8.84
CA ASN A 106 -5.11 7.23 10.02
C ASN A 106 -4.40 7.59 11.36
N THR A 107 -3.09 7.92 11.31
CA THR A 107 -2.35 8.35 12.50
C THR A 107 -2.50 9.84 12.81
N ASN A 108 -3.10 10.62 11.90
CA ASN A 108 -3.23 12.07 12.06
C ASN A 108 -4.37 12.48 13.03
N ASP A 109 -5.17 11.50 13.52
CA ASP A 109 -6.23 11.72 14.50
C ASP A 109 -5.73 11.75 15.96
N ARG A 110 -4.42 11.69 16.20
CA ARG A 110 -3.89 11.93 17.52
C ARG A 110 -4.08 13.41 17.84
N ILE A 111 -4.91 13.69 18.88
CA ILE A 111 -5.06 15.02 19.47
C ILE A 111 -3.65 15.51 19.83
N SER A 112 -3.11 16.45 19.08
CA SER A 112 -1.94 17.18 19.53
C SER A 112 -2.43 18.12 20.62
N GLU A 113 -2.12 17.83 21.87
CA GLU A 113 -2.53 18.63 23.03
C GLU A 113 -1.76 19.94 23.01
N HIS A 114 -2.34 20.98 22.42
CA HIS A 114 -1.71 22.31 22.35
C HIS A 114 -2.29 23.25 23.39
N TYR A 115 -3.56 23.05 23.78
CA TYR A 115 -4.27 23.88 24.74
C TYR A 115 -4.83 23.00 25.84
N THR A 116 -4.59 23.43 27.09
CA THR A 116 -5.14 22.73 28.28
C THR A 116 -5.78 23.77 29.22
N LEU A 117 -7.05 23.56 29.50
CA LEU A 117 -7.81 24.28 30.50
C LEU A 117 -7.77 23.48 31.79
N LEU A 118 -7.43 24.11 32.89
CA LEU A 118 -7.30 23.51 34.20
C LEU A 118 -8.18 24.27 35.21
N THR A 119 -8.78 23.54 36.10
CA THR A 119 -9.47 24.10 37.26
C THR A 119 -8.91 23.50 38.54
N ASP A 120 -8.71 24.33 39.57
CA ASP A 120 -8.35 23.88 40.90
C ASP A 120 -9.61 23.70 41.74
N GLU A 121 -9.75 24.42 42.84
CA GLU A 121 -10.86 24.29 43.79
C GLU A 121 -12.18 24.92 43.33
N HIS A 122 -12.19 25.65 42.19
CA HIS A 122 -13.34 26.38 41.70
C HIS A 122 -13.75 25.91 40.29
N THR A 123 -15.04 26.00 40.00
CA THR A 123 -15.60 25.79 38.67
C THR A 123 -15.31 27.01 37.79
N SER A 124 -14.97 26.78 36.51
CA SER A 124 -14.71 27.87 35.56
C SER A 124 -15.47 27.64 34.25
N ASN A 125 -15.88 28.76 33.63
CA ASN A 125 -16.58 28.77 32.33
C ASN A 125 -15.65 29.18 31.22
N PHE A 126 -15.66 28.44 30.14
CA PHE A 126 -14.88 28.71 28.93
C PHE A 126 -15.81 28.75 27.73
N THR A 127 -15.60 29.72 26.85
CA THR A 127 -16.29 29.77 25.55
C THR A 127 -15.32 29.45 24.45
N MET A 128 -15.64 28.43 23.68
CA MET A 128 -14.83 28.01 22.52
C MET A 128 -15.12 28.88 21.28
N GLU A 129 -14.24 28.82 20.29
CA GLU A 129 -14.37 29.62 19.05
C GLU A 129 -15.66 29.36 18.26
N ASP A 130 -16.24 28.16 18.38
CA ASP A 130 -17.50 27.78 17.74
C ASP A 130 -18.75 28.19 18.51
N GLY A 131 -18.60 28.88 19.64
CA GLY A 131 -19.68 29.29 20.54
C GLY A 131 -20.12 28.23 21.54
N THR A 132 -19.44 27.08 21.61
CA THR A 132 -19.66 26.07 22.64
C THR A 132 -19.23 26.61 24.00
N ILE A 133 -20.10 26.46 25.03
CA ILE A 133 -19.80 26.86 26.39
C ILE A 133 -19.50 25.58 27.22
N ILE A 134 -18.36 25.62 27.91
CA ILE A 134 -17.89 24.54 28.76
C ILE A 134 -17.77 25.05 30.19
N THR A 135 -18.52 24.45 31.10
CA THR A 135 -18.39 24.68 32.53
C THR A 135 -17.55 23.53 33.11
N LEU A 136 -16.29 23.83 33.34
CA LEU A 136 -15.32 22.84 33.85
C LEU A 136 -15.41 22.84 35.39
N ASN A 137 -15.72 21.70 36.00
CA ASN A 137 -15.85 21.55 37.45
C ASN A 137 -14.46 21.60 38.12
N LYS A 138 -14.45 21.71 39.44
CA LYS A 138 -13.21 21.72 40.23
C LYS A 138 -12.35 20.46 39.96
N ASN A 139 -11.05 20.63 40.08
CA ASN A 139 -10.04 19.54 39.86
C ASN A 139 -10.23 18.80 38.57
N SER A 140 -10.52 19.54 37.48
CA SER A 140 -10.77 18.98 36.17
C SER A 140 -9.85 19.57 35.14
N ARG A 141 -9.57 18.78 34.09
CA ARG A 141 -8.70 19.14 32.96
C ARG A 141 -9.44 18.88 31.68
N LEU A 142 -9.38 19.85 30.76
CA LEU A 142 -9.88 19.72 29.41
C LEU A 142 -8.79 20.13 28.41
N SER A 143 -8.47 19.24 27.48
CA SER A 143 -7.45 19.48 26.46
C SER A 143 -8.05 19.43 25.06
N TYR A 144 -7.58 20.27 24.14
CA TYR A 144 -7.96 20.29 22.73
C TYR A 144 -6.80 20.74 21.85
N SER A 145 -6.84 20.39 20.57
CA SER A 145 -5.77 20.71 19.62
C SER A 145 -6.02 22.06 18.92
N ASP A 146 -4.95 22.57 18.28
CA ASP A 146 -4.99 23.70 17.35
C ASP A 146 -5.86 23.47 16.10
N LYS A 147 -6.26 22.21 15.85
CA LYS A 147 -7.19 21.80 14.80
C LYS A 147 -8.66 21.81 15.21
N TYR A 148 -8.97 22.20 16.46
CA TYR A 148 -10.34 22.31 16.92
C TYR A 148 -11.18 23.19 16.00
N GLY A 149 -12.36 22.70 15.62
CA GLY A 149 -13.28 23.43 14.74
C GLY A 149 -12.95 23.37 13.23
N LYS A 150 -11.78 22.83 12.80
CA LYS A 150 -11.46 22.66 11.37
C LYS A 150 -12.24 21.49 10.76
N ASP A 151 -11.93 20.26 11.16
CA ASP A 151 -12.59 19.04 10.66
C ASP A 151 -13.57 18.45 11.67
N SER A 152 -13.22 18.47 12.94
CA SER A 152 -14.02 18.00 14.06
C SER A 152 -13.75 18.85 15.30
N ARG A 153 -14.62 18.75 16.30
CA ARG A 153 -14.52 19.48 17.56
C ARG A 153 -14.19 18.48 18.68
N ASN A 154 -12.91 18.03 18.68
CA ASN A 154 -12.43 17.02 19.62
C ASN A 154 -11.85 17.67 20.88
N VAL A 155 -12.28 17.18 22.04
CA VAL A 155 -11.74 17.54 23.35
C VAL A 155 -11.47 16.28 24.18
N LYS A 156 -10.46 16.31 25.04
CA LYS A 156 -10.17 15.28 26.03
C LYS A 156 -10.52 15.83 27.42
N LEU A 157 -11.31 15.10 28.18
CA LEU A 157 -11.72 15.47 29.51
C LEU A 157 -11.19 14.46 30.55
N GLU A 158 -10.59 15.00 31.61
CA GLU A 158 -10.27 14.31 32.86
C GLU A 158 -10.94 15.09 33.98
N GLY A 159 -11.84 14.46 34.72
CA GLY A 159 -12.68 15.11 35.72
C GLY A 159 -14.14 15.28 35.31
N GLU A 160 -14.75 16.43 35.57
CA GLU A 160 -16.15 16.68 35.27
C GLU A 160 -16.35 18.00 34.55
N ALA A 161 -17.20 17.98 33.50
CA ALA A 161 -17.59 19.18 32.79
C ALA A 161 -19.04 19.10 32.30
N TYR A 162 -19.71 20.24 32.32
CA TYR A 162 -20.98 20.47 31.66
C TYR A 162 -20.76 21.21 30.37
N PHE A 163 -21.43 20.73 29.30
CA PHE A 163 -21.26 21.23 27.94
C PHE A 163 -22.60 21.76 27.41
N GLU A 164 -22.56 22.99 26.86
CA GLU A 164 -23.62 23.54 26.02
C GLU A 164 -23.03 23.69 24.60
N VAL A 165 -23.17 22.62 23.80
CA VAL A 165 -22.51 22.54 22.49
C VAL A 165 -23.28 23.29 21.43
N ALA A 166 -22.59 24.16 20.70
CA ALA A 166 -23.15 24.87 19.55
C ALA A 166 -23.61 23.87 18.47
N LYS A 167 -24.80 24.12 17.87
CA LYS A 167 -25.42 23.22 16.88
C LYS A 167 -24.64 23.25 15.55
N ASP A 168 -24.00 22.16 15.21
CA ASP A 168 -23.40 21.92 13.88
C ASP A 168 -23.52 20.44 13.50
N LYS A 169 -24.40 20.14 12.53
CA LYS A 169 -24.61 18.77 12.05
C LYS A 169 -23.45 18.25 11.18
N ARG A 170 -22.61 19.13 10.62
CA ARG A 170 -21.52 18.76 9.75
C ARG A 170 -20.24 18.43 10.51
N LYS A 171 -20.05 19.05 11.67
CA LYS A 171 -18.87 18.88 12.53
C LYS A 171 -19.29 18.37 13.90
N PRO A 172 -19.16 17.07 14.18
CA PRO A 172 -19.50 16.53 15.49
C PRO A 172 -18.59 17.13 16.57
N PHE A 173 -19.13 17.33 17.78
CA PHE A 173 -18.37 17.59 18.99
C PHE A 173 -18.14 16.27 19.71
N ILE A 174 -16.89 15.97 20.05
CA ILE A 174 -16.50 14.68 20.58
C ILE A 174 -15.70 14.88 21.87
N VAL A 175 -16.20 14.32 22.97
CA VAL A 175 -15.48 14.28 24.25
C VAL A 175 -14.86 12.90 24.41
N HIS A 176 -13.55 12.87 24.50
CA HIS A 176 -12.78 11.69 24.83
C HIS A 176 -12.49 11.65 26.33
N THR A 177 -12.77 10.52 26.96
CA THR A 177 -12.39 10.22 28.33
C THR A 177 -11.65 8.88 28.39
N GLU A 178 -11.22 8.48 29.59
CA GLU A 178 -10.67 7.13 29.77
C GLU A 178 -11.81 6.09 29.65
N GLY A 179 -11.76 5.31 28.55
CA GLY A 179 -12.70 4.19 28.32
C GLY A 179 -13.97 4.53 27.54
N MET A 180 -14.31 5.82 27.29
CA MET A 180 -15.48 6.16 26.47
C MET A 180 -15.28 7.40 25.60
N GLN A 181 -16.07 7.46 24.53
CA GLN A 181 -16.16 8.58 23.61
C GLN A 181 -17.61 9.05 23.49
N VAL A 182 -17.84 10.33 23.76
CA VAL A 182 -19.17 10.96 23.72
C VAL A 182 -19.26 11.84 22.48
N ARG A 183 -20.19 11.55 21.57
CA ARG A 183 -20.37 12.27 20.29
C ARG A 183 -21.72 12.97 20.26
N VAL A 184 -21.73 14.26 19.92
CA VAL A 184 -22.92 15.10 19.84
C VAL A 184 -22.84 16.07 18.67
N HIS A 185 -23.99 16.69 18.29
CA HIS A 185 -24.10 17.68 17.20
C HIS A 185 -24.74 19.02 17.64
N GLY A 186 -24.98 19.22 18.93
CA GLY A 186 -25.64 20.40 19.47
C GLY A 186 -26.54 20.01 20.63
N THR A 187 -25.95 19.85 21.79
CA THR A 187 -26.52 19.07 22.92
C THR A 187 -26.07 19.73 24.20
N LYS A 188 -26.95 19.69 25.26
CA LYS A 188 -26.60 20.03 26.61
C LYS A 188 -26.48 18.77 27.45
N PHE A 189 -25.28 18.53 27.97
CA PHE A 189 -24.98 17.29 28.68
C PHE A 189 -23.83 17.48 29.68
N ASN A 190 -23.77 16.60 30.68
CA ASN A 190 -22.70 16.55 31.67
C ASN A 190 -21.90 15.25 31.49
N VAL A 191 -20.59 15.33 31.59
CA VAL A 191 -19.68 14.19 31.64
C VAL A 191 -18.87 14.26 32.91
N ALA A 192 -18.91 13.19 33.71
CA ALA A 192 -18.07 13.01 34.89
C ALA A 192 -17.21 11.75 34.66
N SER A 193 -15.91 11.93 34.53
CA SER A 193 -14.90 10.89 34.34
C SER A 193 -13.63 11.29 35.12
N PRO A 194 -13.65 11.24 36.45
CA PRO A 194 -12.51 11.59 37.28
C PRO A 194 -11.34 10.61 37.01
N ASP A 195 -10.14 11.13 37.07
CA ASP A 195 -8.92 10.33 36.88
C ASP A 195 -8.84 9.21 37.96
N GLY A 196 -8.56 7.98 37.53
CA GLY A 196 -8.49 6.81 38.40
C GLY A 196 -9.83 6.39 39.05
N ALA A 197 -10.99 6.98 38.67
CA ALA A 197 -12.28 6.52 39.11
C ALA A 197 -12.69 5.21 38.43
N ALA A 198 -13.33 4.33 39.19
CA ALA A 198 -13.88 3.07 38.66
C ALA A 198 -15.11 3.31 37.77
N GLU A 199 -15.73 4.50 37.82
CA GLU A 199 -17.02 4.79 37.18
C GLU A 199 -16.98 6.13 36.47
N SER A 200 -17.42 6.14 35.20
CA SER A 200 -17.67 7.35 34.40
C SER A 200 -19.17 7.50 34.14
N ARG A 201 -19.66 8.76 34.10
CA ARG A 201 -21.10 9.06 33.98
C ARG A 201 -21.34 10.10 32.90
N VAL A 202 -22.36 9.88 32.08
CA VAL A 202 -22.87 10.86 31.12
C VAL A 202 -24.34 11.09 31.34
N SER A 203 -24.74 12.35 31.56
CA SER A 203 -26.14 12.77 31.80
C SER A 203 -26.58 13.68 30.67
N LEU A 204 -27.70 13.37 30.00
CA LEU A 204 -28.22 14.15 28.88
C LEU A 204 -29.41 15.03 29.33
N MET A 205 -29.31 16.36 29.12
CA MET A 205 -30.38 17.33 29.39
C MET A 205 -31.17 17.68 28.14
N GLU A 206 -30.50 18.03 27.01
CA GLU A 206 -31.16 18.44 25.79
C GLU A 206 -30.39 17.90 24.56
N GLY A 207 -31.11 17.44 23.54
CA GLY A 207 -30.55 16.97 22.27
C GLY A 207 -30.40 15.45 22.21
N SER A 208 -29.28 14.97 21.71
CA SER A 208 -28.97 13.53 21.58
C SER A 208 -27.48 13.27 21.79
N VAL A 209 -27.17 12.17 22.45
CA VAL A 209 -25.79 11.68 22.67
C VAL A 209 -25.64 10.31 22.07
N SER A 210 -24.54 10.11 21.38
CA SER A 210 -24.01 8.79 21.01
C SER A 210 -22.78 8.51 21.84
N LEU A 211 -22.83 7.48 22.64
CA LEU A 211 -21.76 7.04 23.55
C LEU A 211 -21.13 5.77 23.01
N GLU A 212 -19.84 5.81 22.71
CA GLU A 212 -19.05 4.66 22.26
C GLU A 212 -18.11 4.23 23.40
N THR A 213 -18.19 2.94 23.76
CA THR A 213 -17.39 2.29 24.80
C THR A 213 -16.82 0.98 24.27
N ARG A 214 -15.97 0.32 25.05
CA ARG A 214 -15.50 -1.04 24.72
C ARG A 214 -16.64 -2.08 24.66
N ALA A 215 -17.75 -1.83 25.38
CA ALA A 215 -18.93 -2.70 25.43
C ALA A 215 -19.86 -2.48 24.21
N GLY A 216 -19.71 -1.38 23.47
CA GLY A 216 -20.51 -1.07 22.29
C GLY A 216 -20.99 0.38 22.22
N LEU A 217 -21.98 0.63 21.35
CA LEU A 217 -22.56 1.92 21.06
C LEU A 217 -23.91 2.07 21.76
N VAL A 218 -24.09 3.17 22.53
CA VAL A 218 -25.32 3.49 23.26
C VAL A 218 -25.81 4.87 22.82
N PHE A 219 -27.12 5.05 22.71
CA PHE A 219 -27.75 6.34 22.42
C PHE A 219 -28.57 6.78 23.64
N LEU A 220 -28.36 8.04 24.09
CA LEU A 220 -29.12 8.63 25.17
C LEU A 220 -30.20 9.58 24.68
N LYS A 221 -31.33 9.61 25.34
CA LYS A 221 -32.42 10.58 25.19
C LYS A 221 -32.38 11.57 26.37
N PRO A 222 -32.97 12.78 26.21
CA PRO A 222 -33.06 13.75 27.30
C PRO A 222 -33.65 13.14 28.57
N GLY A 223 -32.99 13.39 29.70
CA GLY A 223 -33.31 12.83 31.03
C GLY A 223 -32.64 11.50 31.34
N GLU A 224 -31.94 10.86 30.38
CA GLU A 224 -31.24 9.58 30.63
C GLU A 224 -29.81 9.81 31.12
N ILE A 225 -29.32 8.84 31.86
CA ILE A 225 -27.96 8.79 32.40
C ILE A 225 -27.33 7.44 31.99
N ALA A 226 -26.14 7.46 31.42
CA ALA A 226 -25.33 6.28 31.25
C ALA A 226 -24.20 6.25 32.30
N VAL A 227 -23.96 5.07 32.84
CA VAL A 227 -22.84 4.77 33.72
C VAL A 227 -21.98 3.69 33.06
N TYR A 228 -20.67 3.89 33.08
CA TYR A 228 -19.69 2.99 32.54
C TYR A 228 -18.62 2.71 33.60
N ASP A 229 -18.41 1.41 33.90
CA ASP A 229 -17.43 0.88 34.84
C ASP A 229 -16.20 0.32 34.12
#